data_e2d23027c10585e6341539090a874cdb
#
_entry.id   e2d23027c10585e6341539090a874cdb
#
_cell.length_a   1.000
_cell.length_b   1.000
_cell.length_c   1.000
_cell.angle_alpha   90.00
_cell.angle_beta   90.00
_cell.angle_gamma   90.00
#
_symmetry.space_group_name_H-M   'P 1'
#
loop_
_entity.id
_entity.type
_entity.pdbx_description
1 polymer ?
#
loop_
_entity_poly.entity_id
_entity_poly.type
_entity_poly.pdbx_seq_one_letter_code
_entity_poly.pdbx_strand_id
1 'polypeptide(L)'
;MAEAMTEALIRPARPDDAAALAVLGRQTFVDTFVEGFGIPYPADDLAAFLDKSFSVETISAKLAEPGAAWWVADRDGEILGFANTGPNTLPHPDARPSHAELRRLYIGRDAQGLGLGTKLLKLALDWMEVHTDGPLWVGVWSGNEKAQKLYAAYGFEKAGEYDYPVGAWNDHEFILRRG
;
A
#
# COMPACT_ATOMS: atom_id res chain seq x y z
N MET A 1 17.28 31.71 7.47
CA MET A 1 17.81 30.45 8.04
C MET A 1 16.85 29.34 7.63
N ALA A 2 17.35 28.34 6.93
CA ALA A 2 16.53 27.17 6.62
C ALA A 2 16.29 26.43 7.96
N GLU A 3 15.04 26.30 8.38
CA GLU A 3 14.68 25.37 9.43
C GLU A 3 15.14 23.99 8.97
N ALA A 4 15.98 23.34 9.76
CA ALA A 4 16.38 21.95 9.49
C ALA A 4 15.08 21.12 9.56
N MET A 5 14.61 20.66 8.41
CA MET A 5 13.44 19.78 8.37
C MET A 5 13.77 18.52 9.17
N THR A 6 12.98 18.26 10.20
CA THR A 6 13.13 17.05 11.02
C THR A 6 13.01 15.82 10.13
N GLU A 7 13.92 14.87 10.30
CA GLU A 7 13.88 13.61 9.56
C GLU A 7 12.66 12.80 10.00
N ALA A 8 11.98 12.17 9.03
CA ALA A 8 10.85 11.32 9.33
C ALA A 8 11.30 10.02 10.03
N LEU A 9 10.64 9.68 11.14
CA LEU A 9 10.83 8.43 11.87
C LEU A 9 9.88 7.37 11.33
N ILE A 10 10.39 6.20 11.01
CA ILE A 10 9.55 5.05 10.68
C ILE A 10 9.27 4.28 11.96
N ARG A 11 8.01 4.05 12.24
CA ARG A 11 7.52 3.35 13.43
C ARG A 11 6.32 2.47 13.10
N PRO A 12 6.01 1.46 13.94
CA PRO A 12 4.74 0.76 13.85
C PRO A 12 3.56 1.73 14.00
N ALA A 13 2.50 1.49 13.22
CA ALA A 13 1.27 2.26 13.34
C ALA A 13 0.56 1.94 14.67
N ARG A 14 -0.20 2.91 15.18
CA ARG A 14 -1.01 2.80 16.39
C ARG A 14 -2.49 2.93 16.03
N PRO A 15 -3.41 2.44 16.88
CA PRO A 15 -4.84 2.65 16.65
C PRO A 15 -5.21 4.12 16.44
N ASP A 16 -4.56 5.05 17.14
CA ASP A 16 -4.78 6.49 17.02
C ASP A 16 -4.37 7.10 15.66
N ASP A 17 -3.59 6.36 14.87
CA ASP A 17 -3.21 6.80 13.52
C ASP A 17 -4.33 6.62 12.47
N ALA A 18 -5.42 5.95 12.81
CA ALA A 18 -6.46 5.57 11.85
C ALA A 18 -7.04 6.76 11.08
N ALA A 19 -7.31 7.88 11.75
CA ALA A 19 -7.86 9.06 11.09
C ALA A 19 -6.87 9.68 10.10
N ALA A 20 -5.59 9.82 10.48
CA ALA A 20 -4.54 10.32 9.60
C ALA A 20 -4.28 9.38 8.41
N LEU A 21 -4.28 8.07 8.64
CA LEU A 21 -4.14 7.06 7.59
C LEU A 21 -5.31 7.05 6.61
N ALA A 22 -6.53 7.26 7.08
CA ALA A 22 -7.70 7.37 6.23
C ALA A 22 -7.59 8.56 5.27
N VAL A 23 -7.20 9.73 5.77
CA VAL A 23 -6.98 10.93 4.95
C VAL A 23 -5.84 10.72 3.96
N LEU A 24 -4.69 10.25 4.43
CA LEU A 24 -3.51 10.05 3.59
C LEU A 24 -3.76 8.98 2.50
N GLY A 25 -4.41 7.87 2.85
CA GLY A 25 -4.71 6.80 1.92
C GLY A 25 -5.64 7.27 0.79
N ARG A 26 -6.71 7.97 1.15
CA ARG A 26 -7.64 8.57 0.18
C ARG A 26 -6.94 9.56 -0.75
N GLN A 27 -6.18 10.49 -0.18
CA GLN A 27 -5.48 11.52 -0.96
C GLN A 27 -4.42 10.90 -1.87
N THR A 28 -3.64 9.96 -1.39
CA THR A 28 -2.59 9.29 -2.17
C THR A 28 -3.19 8.46 -3.31
N PHE A 29 -4.31 7.79 -3.08
CA PHE A 29 -5.01 7.09 -4.15
C PHE A 29 -5.43 8.05 -5.27
N VAL A 30 -6.04 9.18 -4.93
CA VAL A 30 -6.47 10.19 -5.90
C VAL A 30 -5.26 10.78 -6.63
N ASP A 31 -4.24 11.18 -5.91
CA ASP A 31 -3.02 11.76 -6.49
C ASP A 31 -2.32 10.81 -7.46
N THR A 32 -2.29 9.53 -7.16
CA THR A 32 -1.57 8.52 -7.94
C THR A 32 -2.39 8.04 -9.12
N PHE A 33 -3.60 7.56 -8.87
CA PHE A 33 -4.39 6.83 -9.88
C PHE A 33 -5.30 7.75 -10.69
N VAL A 34 -5.90 8.75 -10.06
CA VAL A 34 -6.79 9.69 -10.77
C VAL A 34 -6.01 10.79 -11.45
N GLU A 35 -5.19 11.51 -10.71
CA GLU A 35 -4.43 12.64 -11.25
C GLU A 35 -3.14 12.20 -11.96
N GLY A 36 -2.40 11.28 -11.37
CA GLY A 36 -1.10 10.83 -11.90
C GLY A 36 -1.25 9.96 -13.15
N PHE A 37 -2.00 8.87 -13.06
CA PHE A 37 -2.22 7.95 -14.19
C PHE A 37 -3.40 8.32 -15.07
N GLY A 38 -4.25 9.23 -14.61
CA GLY A 38 -5.42 9.66 -15.39
C GLY A 38 -6.46 8.57 -15.62
N ILE A 39 -6.59 7.62 -14.68
CA ILE A 39 -7.58 6.55 -14.79
C ILE A 39 -8.98 7.17 -14.69
N PRO A 40 -9.84 6.98 -15.70
CA PRO A 40 -11.13 7.67 -15.77
C PRO A 40 -12.22 6.92 -14.98
N TYR A 41 -12.03 6.74 -13.67
CA TYR A 41 -13.05 6.14 -12.84
C TYR A 41 -14.37 6.92 -12.94
N PRO A 42 -15.52 6.24 -13.06
CA PRO A 42 -16.81 6.90 -12.88
C PRO A 42 -16.89 7.55 -11.49
N ALA A 43 -17.38 8.79 -11.43
CA ALA A 43 -17.33 9.60 -10.21
C ALA A 43 -18.00 8.94 -9.00
N ASP A 44 -19.18 8.33 -9.21
CA ASP A 44 -19.91 7.65 -8.12
C ASP A 44 -19.20 6.37 -7.67
N ASP A 45 -18.63 5.61 -8.60
CA ASP A 45 -17.86 4.40 -8.28
C ASP A 45 -16.58 4.75 -7.50
N LEU A 46 -15.87 5.80 -7.90
CA LEU A 46 -14.70 6.29 -7.19
C LEU A 46 -15.05 6.75 -5.78
N ALA A 47 -16.10 7.55 -5.62
CA ALA A 47 -16.53 8.04 -4.31
C ALA A 47 -16.89 6.89 -3.36
N ALA A 48 -17.67 5.92 -3.83
CA ALA A 48 -18.05 4.74 -3.05
C ALA A 48 -16.82 3.89 -2.67
N PHE A 49 -15.89 3.71 -3.60
CA PHE A 49 -14.64 2.97 -3.33
C PHE A 49 -13.79 3.66 -2.27
N LEU A 50 -13.61 4.97 -2.37
CA LEU A 50 -12.82 5.75 -1.40
C LEU A 50 -13.45 5.72 -0.01
N ASP A 51 -14.77 5.85 0.08
CA ASP A 51 -15.50 5.78 1.35
C ASP A 51 -15.41 4.39 2.00
N LYS A 52 -15.51 3.35 1.21
CA LYS A 52 -15.39 1.97 1.69
C LYS A 52 -13.95 1.63 2.11
N SER A 53 -12.95 2.06 1.36
CA SER A 53 -11.56 1.66 1.55
C SER A 53 -10.83 2.51 2.58
N PHE A 54 -11.18 3.80 2.69
CA PHE A 54 -10.47 4.79 3.49
C PHE A 54 -11.35 5.51 4.50
N SER A 55 -12.42 4.88 4.98
CA SER A 55 -13.11 5.37 6.18
C SER A 55 -12.26 5.08 7.43
N VAL A 56 -12.46 5.87 8.48
CA VAL A 56 -11.77 5.65 9.76
C VAL A 56 -12.11 4.27 10.32
N GLU A 57 -13.37 3.85 10.22
CA GLU A 57 -13.83 2.53 10.66
C GLU A 57 -13.11 1.40 9.92
N THR A 58 -12.99 1.51 8.58
CA THR A 58 -12.31 0.50 7.78
C THR A 58 -10.83 0.42 8.11
N ILE A 59 -10.15 1.57 8.23
CA ILE A 59 -8.73 1.59 8.59
C ILE A 59 -8.52 1.08 10.01
N SER A 60 -9.36 1.45 10.97
CA SER A 60 -9.30 0.94 12.35
C SER A 60 -9.42 -0.59 12.39
N ALA A 61 -10.38 -1.15 11.65
CA ALA A 61 -10.57 -2.59 11.57
C ALA A 61 -9.36 -3.30 10.94
N LYS A 62 -8.78 -2.72 9.90
CA LYS A 62 -7.57 -3.28 9.24
C LYS A 62 -6.32 -3.17 10.11
N LEU A 63 -6.17 -2.11 10.88
CA LEU A 63 -5.08 -1.99 11.86
C LEU A 63 -5.14 -3.09 12.94
N ALA A 64 -6.34 -3.51 13.31
CA ALA A 64 -6.59 -4.56 14.31
C ALA A 64 -6.67 -5.97 13.72
N GLU A 65 -6.55 -6.13 12.40
CA GLU A 65 -6.68 -7.43 11.74
C GLU A 65 -5.58 -8.40 12.18
N PRO A 66 -5.92 -9.62 12.61
CA PRO A 66 -4.92 -10.62 12.95
C PRO A 66 -4.01 -10.96 11.76
N GLY A 67 -2.70 -11.00 11.98
CA GLY A 67 -1.73 -11.29 10.94
C GLY A 67 -1.37 -10.09 10.05
N ALA A 68 -1.96 -8.92 10.30
CA ALA A 68 -1.58 -7.69 9.62
C ALA A 68 -0.50 -6.91 10.40
N ALA A 69 0.30 -6.16 9.67
CA ALA A 69 1.26 -5.22 10.23
C ALA A 69 1.25 -3.91 9.43
N TRP A 70 1.45 -2.81 10.13
CA TRP A 70 1.44 -1.47 9.57
C TRP A 70 2.61 -0.65 10.10
N TRP A 71 3.25 0.11 9.23
CA TRP A 71 4.29 1.09 9.58
C TRP A 71 3.97 2.42 8.95
N VAL A 72 4.31 3.47 9.68
CA VAL A 72 4.13 4.85 9.24
C VAL A 72 5.46 5.59 9.24
N ALA A 73 5.61 6.51 8.32
CA ALA A 73 6.66 7.52 8.35
C ALA A 73 6.08 8.78 9.02
N ASP A 74 6.57 9.07 10.22
CA ASP A 74 6.08 10.14 11.08
C ASP A 74 7.13 11.24 11.19
N ARG A 75 6.72 12.46 10.88
CA ARG A 75 7.54 13.67 11.08
C ARG A 75 6.78 14.63 11.97
N ASP A 76 7.21 14.70 13.23
CA ASP A 76 6.62 15.60 14.23
C ASP A 76 5.09 15.45 14.38
N GLY A 77 4.59 14.23 14.29
CA GLY A 77 3.16 13.91 14.39
C GLY A 77 2.40 13.94 13.07
N GLU A 78 3.04 14.29 11.97
CA GLU A 78 2.47 14.23 10.62
C GLU A 78 2.85 12.91 9.94
N ILE A 79 1.86 12.13 9.52
CA ILE A 79 2.07 10.88 8.77
C ILE A 79 2.30 11.19 7.29
N LEU A 80 3.49 10.89 6.80
CA LEU A 80 3.91 11.19 5.43
C LEU A 80 3.73 10.03 4.46
N GLY A 81 3.65 8.82 4.99
CA GLY A 81 3.51 7.59 4.22
C GLY A 81 3.27 6.40 5.11
N PHE A 82 2.91 5.27 4.50
CA PHE A 82 2.72 4.03 5.23
C PHE A 82 2.93 2.79 4.36
N ALA A 83 3.21 1.67 5.00
CA ALA A 83 3.17 0.34 4.42
C ALA A 83 2.22 -0.55 5.23
N ASN A 84 1.48 -1.41 4.55
CA ASN A 84 0.61 -2.40 5.15
C ASN A 84 0.83 -3.78 4.56
N THR A 85 1.06 -4.75 5.42
CA THR A 85 1.13 -6.17 5.08
C THR A 85 0.01 -6.94 5.79
N GLY A 86 -0.33 -8.09 5.28
CA GLY A 86 -1.32 -8.96 5.91
C GLY A 86 -1.42 -10.31 5.22
N PRO A 87 -2.37 -11.16 5.64
CA PRO A 87 -2.67 -12.40 4.95
C PRO A 87 -2.97 -12.16 3.48
N ASN A 88 -2.47 -13.05 2.61
CA ASN A 88 -2.65 -12.89 1.17
C ASN A 88 -4.12 -13.02 0.77
N THR A 89 -4.59 -12.09 -0.06
CA THR A 89 -5.94 -12.03 -0.62
C THR A 89 -5.98 -12.07 -2.14
N LEU A 90 -4.81 -12.12 -2.80
CA LEU A 90 -4.72 -12.10 -4.25
C LEU A 90 -5.26 -13.39 -4.87
N PRO A 91 -6.03 -13.30 -5.97
CA PRO A 91 -6.65 -14.45 -6.61
C PRO A 91 -5.69 -15.18 -7.54
N HIS A 92 -4.79 -15.96 -6.97
CA HIS A 92 -3.85 -16.80 -7.71
C HIS A 92 -3.94 -18.25 -7.22
N PRO A 93 -3.82 -19.28 -8.09
CA PRO A 93 -3.95 -20.68 -7.69
C PRO A 93 -2.97 -21.13 -6.60
N ASP A 94 -1.77 -20.55 -6.58
CA ASP A 94 -0.73 -20.88 -5.60
C ASP A 94 -0.77 -20.00 -4.35
N ALA A 95 -1.56 -18.92 -4.37
CA ALA A 95 -1.67 -18.00 -3.27
C ALA A 95 -2.57 -18.57 -2.15
N ARG A 96 -2.12 -18.46 -0.90
CA ARG A 96 -2.83 -18.99 0.26
C ARG A 96 -2.95 -17.91 1.33
N PRO A 97 -3.99 -17.93 2.17
CA PRO A 97 -4.12 -16.97 3.29
C PRO A 97 -2.96 -17.02 4.29
N SER A 98 -2.23 -18.14 4.36
CA SER A 98 -1.03 -18.27 5.18
C SER A 98 0.21 -17.57 4.61
N HIS A 99 0.17 -17.18 3.35
CA HIS A 99 1.20 -16.35 2.72
C HIS A 99 1.01 -14.89 3.10
N ALA A 100 2.06 -14.09 2.98
CA ALA A 100 2.00 -12.66 3.24
C ALA A 100 1.86 -11.87 1.93
N GLU A 101 1.07 -10.81 2.01
CA GLU A 101 0.87 -9.84 0.93
C GLU A 101 1.28 -8.44 1.39
N LEU A 102 2.06 -7.72 0.57
CA LEU A 102 2.20 -6.28 0.71
C LEU A 102 0.97 -5.64 0.08
N ARG A 103 0.07 -5.14 0.91
CA ARG A 103 -1.24 -4.66 0.47
C ARG A 103 -1.20 -3.22 -0.03
N ARG A 104 -0.45 -2.35 0.66
CA ARG A 104 -0.27 -0.95 0.28
C ARG A 104 1.11 -0.44 0.68
N LEU A 105 1.65 0.41 -0.16
CA LEU A 105 2.85 1.20 0.07
C LEU A 105 2.59 2.58 -0.51
N TYR A 106 2.20 3.52 0.33
CA TYR A 106 1.77 4.86 -0.07
C TYR A 106 2.68 5.92 0.54
N ILE A 107 3.14 6.84 -0.30
CA ILE A 107 3.90 8.02 0.12
C ILE A 107 3.14 9.25 -0.36
N GLY A 108 2.83 10.15 0.54
CA GLY A 108 2.19 11.42 0.21
C GLY A 108 3.02 12.22 -0.81
N ARG A 109 2.34 12.99 -1.64
CA ARG A 109 2.95 13.72 -2.77
C ARG A 109 4.16 14.55 -2.33
N ASP A 110 4.01 15.31 -1.23
CA ASP A 110 5.04 16.21 -0.74
C ASP A 110 6.22 15.52 -0.04
N ALA A 111 6.09 14.22 0.23
CA ALA A 111 7.11 13.40 0.87
C ALA A 111 7.83 12.46 -0.10
N GLN A 112 7.48 12.46 -1.37
CA GLN A 112 8.15 11.67 -2.39
C GLN A 112 9.58 12.17 -2.63
N GLY A 113 10.49 11.26 -2.98
CA GLY A 113 11.88 11.60 -3.20
C GLY A 113 12.76 11.67 -1.94
N LEU A 114 12.20 11.39 -0.76
CA LEU A 114 12.93 11.36 0.52
C LEU A 114 13.45 9.97 0.91
N GLY A 115 13.26 8.96 0.06
CA GLY A 115 13.66 7.58 0.33
C GLY A 115 12.75 6.82 1.30
N LEU A 116 11.61 7.37 1.68
CA LEU A 116 10.67 6.77 2.63
C LEU A 116 10.02 5.49 2.10
N GLY A 117 9.70 5.46 0.81
CA GLY A 117 9.12 4.29 0.16
C GLY A 117 10.04 3.07 0.24
N THR A 118 11.33 3.25 -0.02
CA THR A 118 12.33 2.18 0.09
C THR A 118 12.50 1.72 1.52
N LYS A 119 12.56 2.63 2.49
CA LYS A 119 12.68 2.29 3.92
C LYS A 119 11.47 1.50 4.40
N LEU A 120 10.27 1.95 4.07
CA LEU A 120 9.01 1.26 4.41
C LEU A 120 8.91 -0.11 3.73
N LEU A 121 9.28 -0.20 2.45
CA LEU A 121 9.28 -1.46 1.72
C LEU A 121 10.21 -2.50 2.34
N LYS A 122 11.45 -2.12 2.65
CA LYS A 122 12.41 -3.03 3.29
C LYS A 122 11.89 -3.57 4.61
N LEU A 123 11.34 -2.70 5.44
CA LEU A 123 10.79 -3.09 6.74
C LEU A 123 9.62 -4.06 6.59
N ALA A 124 8.72 -3.78 5.64
CA ALA A 124 7.58 -4.65 5.34
C ALA A 124 8.02 -6.03 4.82
N LEU A 125 8.99 -6.06 3.90
CA LEU A 125 9.52 -7.32 3.35
C LEU A 125 10.23 -8.16 4.42
N ASP A 126 11.05 -7.54 5.26
CA ASP A 126 11.72 -8.23 6.37
C ASP A 126 10.69 -8.86 7.33
N TRP A 127 9.63 -8.14 7.63
CA TRP A 127 8.53 -8.67 8.47
C TRP A 127 7.82 -9.83 7.78
N MET A 128 7.51 -9.71 6.49
CA MET A 128 6.85 -10.77 5.72
C MET A 128 7.68 -12.04 5.67
N GLU A 129 9.00 -11.93 5.49
CA GLU A 129 9.91 -13.10 5.48
C GLU A 129 9.92 -13.85 6.80
N VAL A 130 9.83 -13.14 7.92
CA VAL A 130 9.82 -13.76 9.27
C VAL A 130 8.47 -14.40 9.59
N HIS A 131 7.37 -13.87 9.07
CA HIS A 131 6.01 -14.26 9.46
C HIS A 131 5.30 -15.17 8.46
N THR A 132 5.98 -15.58 7.38
CA THR A 132 5.45 -16.55 6.43
C THR A 132 6.51 -17.55 6.01
N ASP A 133 6.12 -18.79 5.79
CA ASP A 133 6.99 -19.84 5.22
C ASP A 133 6.83 -19.96 3.71
N GLY A 134 5.91 -19.21 3.14
CA GLY A 134 5.57 -19.24 1.71
C GLY A 134 6.12 -18.06 0.92
N PRO A 135 5.75 -17.98 -0.35
CA PRO A 135 6.09 -16.85 -1.20
C PRO A 135 5.51 -15.54 -0.67
N LEU A 136 6.15 -14.43 -1.03
CA LEU A 136 5.65 -13.08 -0.79
C LEU A 136 4.91 -12.59 -2.03
N TRP A 137 3.82 -11.87 -1.81
CA TRP A 137 2.90 -11.43 -2.86
C TRP A 137 2.67 -9.93 -2.83
N VAL A 138 2.47 -9.34 -4.00
CA VAL A 138 2.01 -7.95 -4.17
C VAL A 138 1.18 -7.83 -5.45
N GLY A 139 0.07 -7.10 -5.37
CA GLY A 139 -0.69 -6.68 -6.54
C GLY A 139 -0.26 -5.27 -6.96
N VAL A 140 -0.19 -5.03 -8.25
CA VAL A 140 0.20 -3.73 -8.80
C VAL A 140 -0.61 -3.43 -10.06
N TRP A 141 -1.07 -2.18 -10.19
CA TRP A 141 -1.75 -1.77 -11.41
C TRP A 141 -0.84 -1.94 -12.64
N SER A 142 -1.38 -2.50 -13.72
CA SER A 142 -0.62 -2.87 -14.92
C SER A 142 0.11 -1.70 -15.59
N GLY A 143 -0.38 -0.49 -15.41
CA GLY A 143 0.25 0.74 -15.91
C GLY A 143 1.27 1.39 -14.96
N ASN A 144 1.44 0.86 -13.75
CA ASN A 144 2.39 1.40 -12.78
C ASN A 144 3.78 0.80 -12.97
N GLU A 145 4.46 1.21 -14.01
CA GLU A 145 5.80 0.68 -14.36
C GLU A 145 6.84 0.99 -13.29
N LYS A 146 6.75 2.15 -12.65
CA LYS A 146 7.68 2.55 -11.59
C LYS A 146 7.61 1.60 -10.40
N ALA A 147 6.42 1.25 -9.95
CA ALA A 147 6.23 0.29 -8.86
C ALA A 147 6.67 -1.12 -9.29
N GLN A 148 6.37 -1.54 -10.51
CA GLN A 148 6.81 -2.83 -11.04
C GLN A 148 8.34 -2.95 -11.05
N LYS A 149 9.04 -1.92 -11.47
CA LYS A 149 10.52 -1.87 -11.44
C LYS A 149 11.07 -1.92 -10.01
N LEU A 150 10.44 -1.20 -9.09
CA LEU A 150 10.80 -1.24 -7.68
C LEU A 150 10.69 -2.66 -7.11
N TYR A 151 9.55 -3.32 -7.32
CA TYR A 151 9.33 -4.68 -6.83
C TYR A 151 10.26 -5.69 -7.51
N ALA A 152 10.51 -5.55 -8.81
CA ALA A 152 11.47 -6.39 -9.53
C ALA A 152 12.88 -6.29 -8.93
N ALA A 153 13.31 -5.10 -8.52
CA ALA A 153 14.59 -4.88 -7.85
C ALA A 153 14.70 -5.63 -6.51
N TYR A 154 13.57 -5.97 -5.89
CA TYR A 154 13.49 -6.77 -4.65
C TYR A 154 13.13 -8.25 -4.89
N GLY A 155 13.24 -8.72 -6.13
CA GLY A 155 13.10 -10.14 -6.46
C GLY A 155 11.69 -10.60 -6.81
N PHE A 156 10.74 -9.69 -6.98
CA PHE A 156 9.39 -10.04 -7.42
C PHE A 156 9.32 -10.24 -8.93
N GLU A 157 8.58 -11.26 -9.34
CA GLU A 157 8.31 -11.57 -10.73
C GLU A 157 6.81 -11.67 -10.97
N LYS A 158 6.37 -11.34 -12.18
CA LYS A 158 4.96 -11.47 -12.55
C LYS A 158 4.54 -12.93 -12.55
N ALA A 159 3.50 -13.24 -11.78
CA ALA A 159 2.94 -14.59 -11.65
C ALA A 159 1.51 -14.71 -12.19
N GLY A 160 0.81 -13.61 -12.40
CA GLY A 160 -0.56 -13.61 -12.88
C GLY A 160 -1.13 -12.22 -13.08
N GLU A 161 -2.42 -12.19 -13.40
CA GLU A 161 -3.19 -10.99 -13.66
C GLU A 161 -4.60 -11.16 -13.11
N TYR A 162 -5.25 -10.06 -12.75
CA TYR A 162 -6.65 -10.06 -12.36
C TYR A 162 -7.26 -8.67 -12.51
N ASP A 163 -8.57 -8.59 -12.45
CA ASP A 163 -9.30 -7.33 -12.46
C ASP A 163 -9.68 -6.94 -11.03
N TYR A 164 -9.23 -5.76 -10.61
CA TYR A 164 -9.54 -5.20 -9.29
C TYR A 164 -10.74 -4.24 -9.42
N PRO A 165 -11.85 -4.51 -8.74
CA PRO A 165 -13.06 -3.70 -8.91
C PRO A 165 -12.96 -2.38 -8.13
N VAL A 166 -13.30 -1.28 -8.84
CA VAL A 166 -13.61 0.03 -8.26
C VAL A 166 -15.04 0.35 -8.66
N GLY A 167 -16.01 -0.11 -7.86
CA GLY A 167 -17.41 -0.15 -8.27
C GLY A 167 -17.60 -1.03 -9.51
N ALA A 168 -18.23 -0.48 -10.56
CA ALA A 168 -18.38 -1.15 -11.86
C ALA A 168 -17.15 -1.05 -12.75
N TRP A 169 -16.16 -0.21 -12.40
CA TRP A 169 -14.89 -0.12 -13.10
C TRP A 169 -13.94 -1.21 -12.63
N ASN A 170 -13.18 -1.79 -13.56
CA ASN A 170 -12.15 -2.78 -13.26
C ASN A 170 -10.77 -2.25 -13.61
N ASP A 171 -9.88 -2.20 -12.64
CA ASP A 171 -8.45 -1.96 -12.86
C ASP A 171 -7.77 -3.27 -13.21
N HIS A 172 -7.00 -3.28 -14.31
CA HIS A 172 -6.20 -4.45 -14.67
C HIS A 172 -4.93 -4.46 -13.84
N GLU A 173 -4.77 -5.48 -13.00
CA GLU A 173 -3.69 -5.62 -12.05
C GLU A 173 -2.78 -6.82 -12.39
N PHE A 174 -1.49 -6.65 -12.14
CA PHE A 174 -0.54 -7.76 -12.14
C PHE A 174 -0.37 -8.30 -10.73
N ILE A 175 -0.26 -9.62 -10.63
CA ILE A 175 0.11 -10.32 -9.41
C ILE A 175 1.60 -10.60 -9.49
N LEU A 176 2.37 -10.09 -8.53
CA LEU A 176 3.79 -10.30 -8.43
C LEU A 176 4.08 -11.23 -7.26
N ARG A 177 5.10 -12.06 -7.42
CA ARG A 177 5.50 -13.06 -6.44
C ARG A 177 7.01 -13.09 -6.28
N ARG A 178 7.47 -13.30 -5.05
CA ARG A 178 8.85 -13.61 -4.71
C ARG A 178 8.93 -14.90 -3.91
N GLY A 179 9.71 -15.88 -4.38
CA GLY A 179 9.83 -17.21 -3.77
C GLY A 179 8.98 -18.30 -4.37
#